data_3fb4085822b9af4397bfec1cd6a3b20c
#
_entry.id   3fb4085822b9af4397bfec1cd6a3b20c
#
_cell.length_a   1.000
_cell.length_b   1.000
_cell.length_c   1.000
_cell.angle_alpha   90.00
_cell.angle_beta   90.00
_cell.angle_gamma   90.00
#
_symmetry.space_group_name_H-M   'P 1'
#
loop_
_entity.id
_entity.type
_entity.pdbx_description
1 polymer ?
#
loop_
_entity_poly.entity_id
_entity_poly.type
_entity_poly.pdbx_seq_one_letter_code
_entity_poly.pdbx_strand_id
1 'polypeptide(L)'
;PYLYDEDTDPLFERDIKGKLLHRPSKITMGIDFGGNGSMTTFVLKLYFHGYHDLRTAEETNLELSPDIDAEAICSKFIEFFKYCQEKYGFIDWVFPDSASTTMINSLRSAARKAGLPYRNIKGCRKNEVSDRPRTYDMLMNTGRWKINQKCEKLRSAIGKLKWDPDHPDIPEDKNIGNCNDWWDAENYTILDFIEYVDLDR
;
A
#
# COMPACT_ATOMS: atom_id res chain seq x y z
N PRO A 1 12.97 -14.09 -5.04
CA PRO A 1 12.97 -13.33 -6.30
C PRO A 1 12.08 -12.10 -6.30
N TYR A 2 11.12 -11.99 -5.37
CA TYR A 2 10.21 -10.84 -5.23
C TYR A 2 10.63 -9.81 -4.15
N LEU A 3 11.83 -9.94 -3.60
CA LEU A 3 12.39 -9.00 -2.63
C LEU A 3 13.43 -8.09 -3.28
N TYR A 4 13.56 -6.88 -2.75
CA TYR A 4 14.64 -5.98 -3.07
C TYR A 4 15.19 -5.30 -1.83
N ASP A 5 16.40 -4.77 -1.94
CA ASP A 5 17.05 -3.92 -0.97
C ASP A 5 17.28 -2.56 -1.62
N GLU A 6 16.85 -1.48 -0.97
CA GLU A 6 17.06 -0.11 -1.46
C GLU A 6 18.54 0.24 -1.68
N ASP A 7 19.42 -0.36 -0.89
CA ASP A 7 20.86 -0.07 -0.97
C ASP A 7 21.52 -0.72 -2.21
N THR A 8 20.84 -1.68 -2.85
CA THR A 8 21.38 -2.43 -3.99
C THR A 8 20.48 -2.43 -5.24
N ASP A 9 19.23 -2.03 -5.13
CA ASP A 9 18.33 -1.91 -6.30
C ASP A 9 18.67 -0.61 -7.07
N PRO A 10 19.08 -0.69 -8.36
CA PRO A 10 19.45 0.47 -9.15
C PRO A 10 18.37 1.56 -9.23
N LEU A 11 17.09 1.21 -9.07
CA LEU A 11 15.98 2.18 -9.07
C LEU A 11 16.03 3.14 -7.88
N PHE A 12 16.79 2.81 -6.83
CA PHE A 12 16.94 3.61 -5.60
C PHE A 12 18.27 4.35 -5.50
N GLU A 13 19.06 4.38 -6.55
CA GLU A 13 20.26 5.22 -6.60
C GLU A 13 19.91 6.68 -6.32
N ARG A 14 20.75 7.33 -5.50
CA ARG A 14 20.54 8.71 -5.07
C ARG A 14 21.70 9.60 -5.50
N ASP A 15 21.37 10.86 -5.77
CA ASP A 15 22.36 11.90 -6.00
C ASP A 15 23.06 12.33 -4.68
N ILE A 16 24.04 13.20 -4.79
CA ILE A 16 24.79 13.76 -3.64
C ILE A 16 23.90 14.53 -2.64
N LYS A 17 22.67 14.88 -3.03
CA LYS A 17 21.67 15.56 -2.19
C LYS A 17 20.64 14.56 -1.61
N GLY A 18 20.84 13.26 -1.83
CA GLY A 18 19.97 12.20 -1.36
C GLY A 18 18.66 12.04 -2.15
N LYS A 19 18.51 12.70 -3.32
CA LYS A 19 17.33 12.52 -4.18
C LYS A 19 17.49 11.31 -5.08
N LEU A 20 16.40 10.58 -5.31
CA LEU A 20 16.38 9.47 -6.27
C LEU A 20 16.77 9.96 -7.66
N LEU A 21 17.73 9.28 -8.29
CA LEU A 21 18.11 9.50 -9.69
C LEU A 21 17.00 9.01 -10.63
N HIS A 22 16.42 7.86 -10.32
CA HIS A 22 15.27 7.31 -11.02
C HIS A 22 13.99 7.74 -10.29
N ARG A 23 13.31 8.76 -10.82
CA ARG A 23 12.07 9.25 -10.22
C ARG A 23 10.94 8.25 -10.50
N PRO A 24 10.18 7.86 -9.46
CA PRO A 24 8.96 7.10 -9.70
C PRO A 24 8.01 7.86 -10.63
N SER A 25 7.40 7.15 -11.57
CA SER A 25 6.36 7.68 -12.45
C SER A 25 5.08 7.98 -11.66
N LYS A 26 4.88 7.26 -10.56
CA LYS A 26 3.76 7.41 -9.65
C LYS A 26 4.11 6.89 -8.26
N ILE A 27 3.51 7.48 -7.23
CA ILE A 27 3.58 7.02 -5.84
C ILE A 27 2.17 6.91 -5.29
N THR A 28 1.81 5.76 -4.76
CA THR A 28 0.50 5.51 -4.15
C THR A 28 0.63 4.99 -2.72
N MET A 29 -0.37 5.31 -1.89
CA MET A 29 -0.47 4.79 -0.53
C MET A 29 -1.82 4.09 -0.36
N GLY A 30 -1.82 2.83 0.04
CA GLY A 30 -3.02 2.07 0.42
C GLY A 30 -3.20 2.10 1.92
N ILE A 31 -4.45 2.17 2.37
CA ILE A 31 -4.81 2.16 3.80
C ILE A 31 -6.00 1.22 4.00
N ASP A 32 -5.82 0.21 4.80
CA ASP A 32 -6.91 -0.60 5.31
C ASP A 32 -7.22 -0.21 6.75
N PHE A 33 -8.50 0.10 7.02
CA PHE A 33 -8.92 0.56 8.34
C PHE A 33 -9.29 -0.61 9.23
N GLY A 34 -8.58 -0.72 10.35
CA GLY A 34 -8.96 -1.66 11.39
C GLY A 34 -10.32 -1.36 12.01
N GLY A 35 -11.08 -2.40 12.26
CA GLY A 35 -12.33 -2.37 13.00
C GLY A 35 -12.56 -3.71 13.71
N ASN A 36 -13.32 -3.73 14.81
CA ASN A 36 -13.72 -4.95 15.53
C ASN A 36 -12.57 -5.94 15.83
N GLY A 37 -11.38 -5.43 16.14
CA GLY A 37 -10.25 -6.27 16.50
C GLY A 37 -9.20 -6.43 15.40
N SER A 38 -9.34 -5.79 14.23
CA SER A 38 -8.30 -5.72 13.19
C SER A 38 -7.45 -4.45 13.31
N MET A 39 -6.24 -4.46 12.72
CA MET A 39 -5.34 -3.30 12.78
C MET A 39 -5.53 -2.39 11.57
N THR A 40 -5.24 -1.09 11.73
CA THR A 40 -5.13 -0.19 10.59
C THR A 40 -3.73 -0.30 9.99
N THR A 41 -3.65 -0.59 8.71
CA THR A 41 -2.40 -0.79 7.97
C THR A 41 -2.22 0.25 6.87
N PHE A 42 -0.96 0.60 6.62
CA PHE A 42 -0.56 1.58 5.60
C PHE A 42 0.57 0.99 4.78
N VAL A 43 0.45 1.06 3.47
CA VAL A 43 1.46 0.55 2.53
C VAL A 43 1.76 1.59 1.47
N LEU A 44 3.03 1.82 1.17
CA LEU A 44 3.48 2.71 0.10
C LEU A 44 4.02 1.91 -1.09
N LYS A 45 3.56 2.26 -2.29
CA LYS A 45 4.03 1.68 -3.55
C LYS A 45 4.58 2.74 -4.49
N LEU A 46 5.73 2.42 -5.10
CA LEU A 46 6.39 3.21 -6.12
C LEU A 46 6.26 2.50 -7.48
N TYR A 47 5.98 3.27 -8.52
CA TYR A 47 5.88 2.80 -9.89
C TYR A 47 7.02 3.42 -10.69
N PHE A 48 7.77 2.60 -11.42
CA PHE A 48 8.84 3.03 -12.29
C PHE A 48 8.55 2.59 -13.72
N HIS A 49 9.16 3.27 -14.70
CA HIS A 49 8.99 3.00 -16.13
C HIS A 49 7.50 2.91 -16.53
N GLY A 50 6.74 3.95 -16.19
CA GLY A 50 5.29 3.93 -16.31
C GLY A 50 4.66 3.09 -15.20
N TYR A 51 4.09 1.94 -15.56
CA TYR A 51 3.49 0.96 -14.64
C TYR A 51 4.20 -0.40 -14.71
N HIS A 52 5.41 -0.46 -15.30
CA HIS A 52 6.09 -1.71 -15.52
C HIS A 52 6.72 -2.27 -14.24
N ASP A 53 7.53 -1.47 -13.54
CA ASP A 53 8.23 -1.91 -12.34
C ASP A 53 7.57 -1.36 -11.09
N LEU A 54 7.08 -2.23 -10.22
CA LEU A 54 6.41 -1.91 -8.97
C LEU A 54 7.29 -2.27 -7.78
N ARG A 55 7.41 -1.33 -6.85
CA ARG A 55 8.15 -1.53 -5.58
C ARG A 55 7.26 -1.16 -4.41
N THR A 56 6.92 -2.13 -3.55
CA THR A 56 6.34 -1.83 -2.25
C THR A 56 7.47 -1.42 -1.33
N ALA A 57 7.52 -0.13 -0.98
CA ALA A 57 8.68 0.52 -0.42
C ALA A 57 8.63 0.67 1.10
N GLU A 58 7.47 0.99 1.64
CA GLU A 58 7.29 1.24 3.07
C GLU A 58 5.98 0.66 3.59
N GLU A 59 5.99 0.30 4.85
CA GLU A 59 4.83 -0.17 5.59
C GLU A 59 4.78 0.44 6.99
N THR A 60 3.59 0.64 7.53
CA THR A 60 3.38 0.91 8.96
C THR A 60 1.98 0.48 9.36
N ASN A 61 1.75 0.35 10.66
CA ASN A 61 0.43 0.04 11.20
C ASN A 61 0.17 0.74 12.52
N LEU A 62 -1.09 0.79 12.90
CA LEU A 62 -1.51 1.01 14.28
C LEU A 62 -1.91 -0.35 14.86
N GLU A 63 -1.25 -0.72 15.95
CA GLU A 63 -1.60 -1.93 16.70
C GLU A 63 -2.93 -1.72 17.42
N LEU A 64 -3.67 -2.83 17.55
CA LEU A 64 -4.96 -2.81 18.21
C LEU A 64 -4.85 -2.32 19.65
N SER A 65 -5.58 -1.27 19.94
CA SER A 65 -5.90 -0.85 21.29
C SER A 65 -7.39 -0.52 21.36
N PRO A 66 -8.08 -0.78 22.45
CA PRO A 66 -9.46 -0.31 22.65
C PRO A 66 -9.63 1.20 22.50
N ASP A 67 -8.51 1.94 22.65
CA ASP A 67 -8.47 3.40 22.62
C ASP A 67 -8.06 4.00 21.28
N ILE A 68 -7.93 3.19 20.21
CA ILE A 68 -7.64 3.71 18.88
C ILE A 68 -8.87 4.39 18.32
N ASP A 69 -8.83 5.70 18.36
CA ASP A 69 -9.82 6.57 17.76
C ASP A 69 -9.39 7.07 16.37
N ALA A 70 -10.30 7.78 15.72
CA ALA A 70 -10.04 8.39 14.41
C ALA A 70 -8.87 9.40 14.46
N GLU A 71 -8.59 10.01 15.60
CA GLU A 71 -7.51 10.98 15.76
C GLU A 71 -6.15 10.27 15.75
N ALA A 72 -6.02 9.13 16.42
CA ALA A 72 -4.80 8.31 16.40
C ALA A 72 -4.48 7.83 14.98
N ILE A 73 -5.49 7.36 14.24
CA ILE A 73 -5.32 6.94 12.82
C ILE A 73 -4.88 8.13 11.96
N CYS A 74 -5.51 9.29 12.11
CA CYS A 74 -5.14 10.49 11.37
C CYS A 74 -3.72 10.96 11.70
N SER A 75 -3.31 10.92 12.96
CA SER A 75 -1.97 11.29 13.40
C SER A 75 -0.91 10.37 12.80
N LYS A 76 -1.14 9.07 12.85
CA LYS A 76 -0.26 8.07 12.23
C LYS A 76 -0.17 8.22 10.71
N PHE A 77 -1.29 8.49 10.06
CA PHE A 77 -1.33 8.80 8.64
C PHE A 77 -0.45 10.01 8.29
N ILE A 78 -0.58 11.12 9.01
CA ILE A 78 0.20 12.35 8.75
C ILE A 78 1.70 12.10 8.95
N GLU A 79 2.08 11.40 10.02
CA GLU A 79 3.46 11.01 10.30
C GLU A 79 4.04 10.20 9.13
N PHE A 80 3.36 9.13 8.75
CA PHE A 80 3.80 8.23 7.68
C PHE A 80 3.82 8.90 6.31
N PHE A 81 2.80 9.72 6.00
CA PHE A 81 2.75 10.48 4.76
C PHE A 81 3.95 11.42 4.62
N LYS A 82 4.26 12.19 5.66
CA LYS A 82 5.40 13.13 5.65
C LYS A 82 6.73 12.40 5.49
N TYR A 83 6.93 11.32 6.24
CA TYR A 83 8.11 10.45 6.12
C TYR A 83 8.29 9.95 4.68
N CYS A 84 7.25 9.37 4.10
CA CYS A 84 7.30 8.85 2.74
C CYS A 84 7.53 9.95 1.70
N GLN A 85 6.87 11.11 1.86
CA GLN A 85 7.04 12.24 0.93
C GLN A 85 8.45 12.82 0.98
N GLU A 86 9.05 12.91 2.16
CA GLU A 86 10.44 13.37 2.32
C GLU A 86 11.42 12.40 1.65
N LYS A 87 11.18 11.10 1.80
CA LYS A 87 12.09 10.05 1.32
C LYS A 87 11.99 9.80 -0.18
N TYR A 88 10.78 9.80 -0.74
CA TYR A 88 10.52 9.36 -2.12
C TYR A 88 9.96 10.45 -3.03
N GLY A 89 9.45 11.53 -2.49
CA GLY A 89 8.84 12.61 -3.23
C GLY A 89 7.31 12.66 -3.13
N PHE A 90 6.68 13.36 -4.07
CA PHE A 90 5.25 13.64 -4.03
C PHE A 90 4.40 12.37 -4.14
N ILE A 91 3.49 12.19 -3.18
CA ILE A 91 2.53 11.08 -3.19
C ILE A 91 1.33 11.48 -4.05
N ASP A 92 1.16 10.80 -5.20
CA ASP A 92 0.12 11.13 -6.17
C ASP A 92 -1.27 10.81 -5.64
N TRP A 93 -1.44 9.64 -5.00
CA TRP A 93 -2.73 9.20 -4.51
C TRP A 93 -2.62 8.45 -3.18
N VAL A 94 -3.66 8.63 -2.36
CA VAL A 94 -3.91 7.82 -1.16
C VAL A 94 -5.25 7.14 -1.33
N PHE A 95 -5.25 5.81 -1.23
CA PHE A 95 -6.40 4.94 -1.42
C PHE A 95 -6.76 4.22 -0.12
N PRO A 96 -7.55 4.83 0.75
CA PRO A 96 -8.15 4.12 1.88
C PRO A 96 -9.30 3.22 1.43
N ASP A 97 -9.65 2.22 2.26
CA ASP A 97 -10.85 1.42 2.05
C ASP A 97 -12.08 2.31 1.86
N SER A 98 -12.77 2.10 0.74
CA SER A 98 -13.94 2.89 0.35
C SER A 98 -15.18 2.65 1.22
N ALA A 99 -15.22 1.58 2.02
CA ALA A 99 -16.33 1.28 2.92
C ALA A 99 -16.46 2.32 4.05
N SER A 100 -15.35 2.94 4.47
CA SER A 100 -15.33 3.88 5.60
C SER A 100 -15.30 5.35 5.17
N THR A 101 -16.40 5.86 4.63
CA THR A 101 -16.52 7.27 4.19
C THR A 101 -16.19 8.27 5.29
N THR A 102 -16.58 7.99 6.53
CA THR A 102 -16.30 8.85 7.70
C THR A 102 -14.79 8.96 7.92
N MET A 103 -14.05 7.85 7.90
CA MET A 103 -12.61 7.85 8.07
C MET A 103 -11.89 8.57 6.91
N ILE A 104 -12.35 8.38 5.68
CA ILE A 104 -11.82 9.10 4.51
C ILE A 104 -11.94 10.61 4.71
N ASN A 105 -13.11 11.09 5.20
CA ASN A 105 -13.31 12.50 5.48
C ASN A 105 -12.45 13.00 6.64
N SER A 106 -12.22 12.20 7.67
CA SER A 106 -11.31 12.49 8.76
C SER A 106 -9.87 12.64 8.27
N LEU A 107 -9.38 11.72 7.44
CA LEU A 107 -8.05 11.79 6.80
C LEU A 107 -7.90 13.06 5.94
N ARG A 108 -8.92 13.39 5.12
CA ARG A 108 -8.92 14.62 4.31
C ARG A 108 -8.85 15.88 5.17
N SER A 109 -9.61 15.91 6.25
CA SER A 109 -9.60 17.04 7.20
C SER A 109 -8.24 17.18 7.88
N ALA A 110 -7.65 16.08 8.36
CA ALA A 110 -6.34 16.07 8.97
C ALA A 110 -5.24 16.47 7.98
N ALA A 111 -5.25 15.93 6.76
CA ALA A 111 -4.31 16.31 5.70
C ALA A 111 -4.39 17.81 5.38
N ARG A 112 -5.61 18.37 5.25
CA ARG A 112 -5.80 19.79 4.99
C ARG A 112 -5.23 20.65 6.13
N LYS A 113 -5.48 20.28 7.38
CA LYS A 113 -4.92 20.99 8.56
C LYS A 113 -3.40 20.94 8.59
N ALA A 114 -2.82 19.83 8.13
CA ALA A 114 -1.37 19.62 8.07
C ALA A 114 -0.70 20.22 6.81
N GLY A 115 -1.47 20.89 5.92
CA GLY A 115 -0.96 21.46 4.66
C GLY A 115 -0.60 20.40 3.60
N LEU A 116 -1.15 19.18 3.70
CA LEU A 116 -0.89 18.09 2.78
C LEU A 116 -1.95 18.05 1.64
N PRO A 117 -1.68 17.36 0.52
CA PRO A 117 -2.57 17.29 -0.64
C PRO A 117 -3.82 16.44 -0.38
N TYR A 118 -4.77 16.96 0.39
CA TYR A 118 -5.98 16.26 0.84
C TYR A 118 -6.92 15.84 -0.30
N ARG A 119 -6.85 16.49 -1.47
CA ARG A 119 -7.68 16.15 -2.65
C ARG A 119 -7.26 14.84 -3.30
N ASN A 120 -6.06 14.40 -3.04
CA ASN A 120 -5.50 13.15 -3.55
C ASN A 120 -5.91 11.92 -2.70
N ILE A 121 -6.69 12.14 -1.64
CA ILE A 121 -7.23 11.05 -0.80
C ILE A 121 -8.60 10.68 -1.35
N LYS A 122 -8.75 9.48 -1.90
CA LYS A 122 -10.01 8.95 -2.40
C LYS A 122 -10.17 7.48 -2.05
N GLY A 123 -11.39 7.04 -1.75
CA GLY A 123 -11.66 5.61 -1.53
C GLY A 123 -11.20 4.79 -2.73
N CYS A 124 -10.59 3.64 -2.45
CA CYS A 124 -10.15 2.70 -3.49
C CYS A 124 -11.34 2.21 -4.34
N ARG A 125 -11.08 1.88 -5.62
CA ARG A 125 -12.04 1.12 -6.41
C ARG A 125 -12.16 -0.29 -5.81
N LYS A 126 -13.37 -0.81 -5.75
CA LYS A 126 -13.62 -2.23 -5.45
C LYS A 126 -13.81 -2.96 -6.77
N ASN A 127 -12.72 -3.47 -7.33
CA ASN A 127 -12.76 -4.39 -8.47
C ASN A 127 -13.15 -5.79 -7.97
N GLU A 128 -13.46 -6.70 -8.89
CA GLU A 128 -13.70 -8.09 -8.51
C GLU A 128 -12.49 -8.64 -7.74
N VAL A 129 -12.76 -9.29 -6.63
CA VAL A 129 -11.72 -9.77 -5.71
C VAL A 129 -10.82 -10.80 -6.39
N SER A 130 -11.37 -11.60 -7.32
CA SER A 130 -10.68 -12.62 -8.09
C SER A 130 -9.56 -12.10 -9.01
N ASP A 131 -9.63 -10.84 -9.45
CA ASP A 131 -8.61 -10.28 -10.35
C ASP A 131 -7.29 -9.94 -9.62
N ARG A 132 -7.37 -9.70 -8.32
CA ARG A 132 -6.22 -9.25 -7.51
C ARG A 132 -5.12 -10.29 -7.39
N PRO A 133 -5.37 -11.55 -6.99
CA PRO A 133 -4.35 -12.57 -6.90
C PRO A 133 -3.70 -12.85 -8.24
N ARG A 134 -4.49 -12.92 -9.31
CA ARG A 134 -3.99 -13.18 -10.67
C ARG A 134 -3.01 -12.11 -11.14
N THR A 135 -3.33 -10.83 -10.90
CA THR A 135 -2.44 -9.72 -11.24
C THR A 135 -1.13 -9.82 -10.44
N TYR A 136 -1.20 -10.07 -9.14
CA TYR A 136 0.01 -10.21 -8.32
C TYR A 136 0.83 -11.44 -8.68
N ASP A 137 0.22 -12.58 -9.03
CA ASP A 137 0.92 -13.76 -9.54
C ASP A 137 1.68 -13.45 -10.82
N MET A 138 1.06 -12.76 -11.75
CA MET A 138 1.70 -12.34 -12.99
C MET A 138 2.89 -11.40 -12.70
N LEU A 139 2.70 -10.41 -11.84
CA LEU A 139 3.74 -9.45 -11.46
C LEU A 139 4.93 -10.11 -10.74
N MET A 140 4.68 -11.10 -9.89
CA MET A 140 5.72 -11.87 -9.21
C MET A 140 6.49 -12.75 -10.20
N ASN A 141 5.78 -13.50 -11.05
CA ASN A 141 6.37 -14.41 -12.02
C ASN A 141 7.23 -13.69 -13.07
N THR A 142 6.88 -12.46 -13.39
CA THR A 142 7.65 -11.61 -14.32
C THR A 142 8.73 -10.77 -13.62
N GLY A 143 8.81 -10.79 -12.28
CA GLY A 143 9.76 -10.00 -11.49
C GLY A 143 9.46 -8.49 -11.47
N ARG A 144 8.27 -8.10 -11.96
CA ARG A 144 7.84 -6.69 -12.04
C ARG A 144 7.46 -6.12 -10.69
N TRP A 145 6.91 -6.91 -9.78
CA TRP A 145 6.63 -6.49 -8.41
C TRP A 145 7.66 -7.07 -7.44
N LYS A 146 8.20 -6.18 -6.61
CA LYS A 146 9.10 -6.55 -5.51
C LYS A 146 8.75 -5.80 -4.24
N ILE A 147 8.97 -6.44 -3.10
CA ILE A 147 8.74 -5.88 -1.77
C ILE A 147 10.09 -5.55 -1.14
N ASN A 148 10.20 -4.37 -0.53
CA ASN A 148 11.38 -4.02 0.26
C ASN A 148 11.58 -5.06 1.37
N GLN A 149 12.81 -5.56 1.50
CA GLN A 149 13.13 -6.53 2.57
C GLN A 149 12.83 -5.99 3.99
N LYS A 150 12.76 -4.67 4.17
CA LYS A 150 12.38 -4.02 5.44
C LYS A 150 10.88 -4.08 5.74
N CYS A 151 10.02 -4.36 4.74
CA CYS A 151 8.58 -4.56 4.92
C CYS A 151 8.31 -5.98 5.46
N GLU A 152 8.72 -6.24 6.70
CA GLU A 152 8.69 -7.58 7.29
C GLU A 152 7.27 -8.06 7.61
N LYS A 153 6.40 -7.14 8.06
CA LYS A 153 5.02 -7.46 8.45
C LYS A 153 4.19 -7.84 7.22
N LEU A 154 4.23 -7.03 6.16
CA LEU A 154 3.56 -7.34 4.90
C LEU A 154 4.07 -8.66 4.30
N ARG A 155 5.39 -8.86 4.27
CA ARG A 155 6.00 -10.11 3.79
C ARG A 155 5.51 -11.31 4.58
N SER A 156 5.51 -11.20 5.92
CA SER A 156 5.01 -12.25 6.81
C SER A 156 3.52 -12.50 6.59
N ALA A 157 2.73 -11.45 6.39
CA ALA A 157 1.30 -11.54 6.14
C ALA A 157 1.01 -12.28 4.83
N ILE A 158 1.65 -11.86 3.72
CA ILE A 158 1.47 -12.50 2.41
C ILE A 158 1.89 -13.99 2.45
N GLY A 159 2.98 -14.31 3.15
CA GLY A 159 3.44 -15.69 3.29
C GLY A 159 2.54 -16.58 4.15
N LYS A 160 1.63 -16.00 4.90
CA LYS A 160 0.68 -16.70 5.78
C LYS A 160 -0.76 -16.65 5.29
N LEU A 161 -1.03 -15.91 4.21
CA LEU A 161 -2.37 -15.87 3.62
C LEU A 161 -2.83 -17.28 3.28
N LYS A 162 -4.03 -17.61 3.73
CA LYS A 162 -4.74 -18.80 3.34
C LYS A 162 -5.83 -18.42 2.37
N TRP A 163 -6.03 -19.27 1.39
CA TRP A 163 -7.06 -19.11 0.39
C TRP A 163 -8.30 -19.90 0.78
N ASP A 164 -9.47 -19.36 0.46
CA ASP A 164 -10.74 -20.05 0.71
C ASP A 164 -10.76 -21.36 -0.09
N PRO A 165 -11.01 -22.53 0.57
CA PRO A 165 -11.03 -23.82 -0.12
C PRO A 165 -12.10 -23.92 -1.21
N ASP A 166 -13.22 -23.21 -1.05
CA ASP A 166 -14.35 -23.21 -1.98
C ASP A 166 -14.20 -22.13 -3.07
N HIS A 167 -13.37 -21.10 -2.80
CA HIS A 167 -13.09 -19.98 -3.69
C HIS A 167 -11.58 -19.68 -3.70
N PRO A 168 -10.76 -20.46 -4.41
CA PRO A 168 -9.30 -20.40 -4.34
C PRO A 168 -8.68 -19.06 -4.79
N ASP A 169 -9.48 -18.17 -5.39
CA ASP A 169 -9.05 -16.83 -5.79
C ASP A 169 -9.34 -15.76 -4.72
N ILE A 170 -9.90 -16.15 -3.57
CA ILE A 170 -10.27 -15.25 -2.48
C ILE A 170 -9.52 -15.65 -1.21
N PRO A 171 -8.86 -14.69 -0.50
CA PRO A 171 -8.29 -14.98 0.80
C PRO A 171 -9.38 -15.39 1.81
N GLU A 172 -9.07 -16.35 2.67
CA GLU A 172 -9.96 -16.78 3.77
C GLU A 172 -10.21 -15.61 4.73
N ASP A 173 -11.50 -15.32 5.04
CA ASP A 173 -11.90 -14.18 5.89
C ASP A 173 -11.28 -14.21 7.31
N LYS A 174 -10.91 -15.39 7.80
CA LYS A 174 -10.36 -15.61 9.14
C LYS A 174 -8.87 -15.90 9.14
N ASN A 175 -8.11 -15.18 8.33
CA ASN A 175 -6.66 -15.33 8.36
C ASN A 175 -6.07 -14.93 9.73
N ILE A 176 -5.18 -15.75 10.25
CA ILE A 176 -4.52 -15.53 11.53
C ILE A 176 -3.54 -14.33 11.42
N GLY A 177 -3.59 -13.42 12.40
CA GLY A 177 -2.63 -12.35 12.54
C GLY A 177 -2.84 -11.18 11.58
N ASN A 178 -4.10 -10.89 11.23
CA ASN A 178 -4.49 -9.74 10.41
C ASN A 178 -3.79 -9.70 9.04
N CYS A 179 -3.56 -10.88 8.45
CA CYS A 179 -2.90 -10.99 7.15
C CYS A 179 -3.71 -10.32 6.04
N ASN A 180 -5.06 -10.35 6.15
CA ASN A 180 -5.96 -9.70 5.20
C ASN A 180 -5.79 -8.18 5.20
N ASP A 181 -5.64 -7.55 6.39
CA ASP A 181 -5.49 -6.09 6.50
C ASP A 181 -4.24 -5.62 5.70
N TRP A 182 -3.12 -6.34 5.80
CA TRP A 182 -1.91 -6.06 5.04
C TRP A 182 -2.08 -6.30 3.54
N TRP A 183 -2.75 -7.40 3.18
CA TRP A 183 -3.04 -7.75 1.79
C TRP A 183 -3.98 -6.72 1.15
N ASP A 184 -5.01 -6.29 1.87
CA ASP A 184 -5.96 -5.30 1.37
C ASP A 184 -5.31 -3.92 1.20
N ALA A 185 -4.53 -3.44 2.19
CA ALA A 185 -3.78 -2.20 2.03
C ALA A 185 -2.81 -2.24 0.84
N GLU A 186 -2.13 -3.37 0.60
CA GLU A 186 -1.28 -3.58 -0.57
C GLU A 186 -2.09 -3.51 -1.87
N ASN A 187 -3.24 -4.18 -1.94
CA ASN A 187 -4.13 -4.14 -3.10
C ASN A 187 -4.64 -2.73 -3.41
N TYR A 188 -5.02 -1.97 -2.38
CA TYR A 188 -5.53 -0.61 -2.59
C TYR A 188 -4.51 0.31 -3.29
N THR A 189 -3.23 0.01 -3.19
CA THR A 189 -2.20 0.77 -3.93
C THR A 189 -2.28 0.61 -5.44
N ILE A 190 -2.86 -0.48 -5.97
CA ILE A 190 -2.81 -0.85 -7.40
C ILE A 190 -4.18 -0.83 -8.09
N LEU A 191 -5.28 -1.02 -7.34
CA LEU A 191 -6.61 -1.28 -7.93
C LEU A 191 -7.08 -0.23 -8.95
N ASP A 192 -6.80 1.04 -8.71
CA ASP A 192 -7.16 2.12 -9.64
C ASP A 192 -6.34 2.10 -10.94
N PHE A 193 -5.25 1.33 -10.97
CA PHE A 193 -4.29 1.25 -12.09
C PHE A 193 -4.10 -0.16 -12.63
N ILE A 194 -4.90 -1.12 -12.19
CA ILE A 194 -4.74 -2.55 -12.55
C ILE A 194 -4.76 -2.77 -14.05
N GLU A 195 -5.63 -2.05 -14.78
CA GLU A 195 -5.71 -2.13 -16.25
C GLU A 195 -4.41 -1.68 -16.93
N TYR A 196 -3.75 -0.64 -16.42
CA TYR A 196 -2.47 -0.14 -16.97
C TYR A 196 -1.31 -1.08 -16.65
N VAL A 197 -1.33 -1.70 -15.48
CA VAL A 197 -0.33 -2.70 -15.07
C VAL A 197 -0.44 -3.96 -15.92
N ASP A 198 -1.65 -4.36 -16.30
CA ASP A 198 -1.89 -5.54 -17.16
C ASP A 198 -1.55 -5.28 -18.64
N LEU A 199 -1.66 -4.04 -19.12
CA LEU A 199 -1.37 -3.70 -20.51
C LEU A 199 0.13 -3.66 -20.83
N ASP A 200 1.00 -3.47 -19.85
CA ASP A 200 2.46 -3.47 -20.02
C ASP A 200 3.05 -4.92 -20.08
N ARG A 201 2.40 -5.81 -20.84
CA ARG A 201 2.85 -7.19 -21.07
C ARG A 201 3.91 -7.29 -22.14
#